data_419b037d3c38883df6234a3bc07acd80
#
_entry.id   419b037d3c38883df6234a3bc07acd80
#
_cell.length_a   1.000
_cell.length_b   1.000
_cell.length_c   1.000
_cell.angle_alpha   90.00
_cell.angle_beta   90.00
_cell.angle_gamma   90.00
#
_symmetry.space_group_name_H-M   'P 1'
#
loop_
_entity.id
_entity.type
_entity.pdbx_description
1 polymer ?
#
loop_
_entity_poly.entity_id
_entity_poly.type
_entity_poly.pdbx_seq_one_letter_code
_entity_poly.pdbx_strand_id
1 'polypeptide(L)'
;MISVPELVVLAAAGYRATQLGVHDSLLEPARVAVLDWHSRKPASSLRTAIVTLISCVYCLGWWINGAILATWLLASGQWDDAPLVVHGVEWFAVAGAAVFLNRVDDTLGDLVNRG
;
A
#
# COMPACT_ATOMS: atom_id res chain seq x y z
N MET A 1 5.05 15.38 -14.37
CA MET A 1 4.03 14.41 -13.94
C MET A 1 4.40 13.04 -14.47
N ILE A 2 4.12 11.97 -13.72
CA ILE A 2 4.42 10.60 -14.16
C ILE A 2 3.62 10.22 -15.40
N SER A 3 4.21 9.41 -16.26
CA SER A 3 3.55 8.89 -17.46
C SER A 3 2.63 7.72 -17.11
N VAL A 4 1.76 7.32 -18.06
CA VAL A 4 0.89 6.16 -17.86
C VAL A 4 1.67 4.86 -17.63
N PRO A 5 2.74 4.55 -18.38
CA PRO A 5 3.57 3.38 -18.08
C PRO A 5 4.20 3.44 -16.69
N GLU A 6 4.67 4.59 -16.25
CA GLU A 6 5.21 4.77 -14.90
C GLU A 6 4.14 4.54 -13.84
N LEU A 7 2.92 5.05 -14.07
CA LEU A 7 1.79 4.82 -13.18
C LEU A 7 1.50 3.33 -13.03
N VAL A 8 1.49 2.58 -14.12
CA VAL A 8 1.22 1.14 -14.12
C VAL A 8 2.29 0.39 -13.31
N VAL A 9 3.57 0.71 -13.53
CA VAL A 9 4.68 0.08 -12.82
C VAL A 9 4.60 0.39 -11.32
N LEU A 10 4.36 1.65 -10.97
CA LEU A 10 4.26 2.07 -9.58
C LEU A 10 3.06 1.44 -8.88
N ALA A 11 1.91 1.37 -9.55
CA ALA A 11 0.72 0.73 -9.02
C ALA A 11 0.93 -0.77 -8.80
N ALA A 12 1.57 -1.46 -9.73
CA ALA A 12 1.88 -2.88 -9.60
C ALA A 12 2.85 -3.13 -8.44
N ALA A 13 3.88 -2.31 -8.30
CA ALA A 13 4.83 -2.40 -7.20
C ALA A 13 4.14 -2.13 -5.86
N GLY A 14 3.30 -1.12 -5.79
CA GLY A 14 2.52 -0.78 -4.59
C GLY A 14 1.55 -1.87 -4.21
N TYR A 15 0.85 -2.43 -5.19
CA TYR A 15 -0.05 -3.57 -4.97
C TYR A 15 0.71 -4.75 -4.36
N ARG A 16 1.85 -5.14 -4.95
CA ARG A 16 2.62 -6.29 -4.46
C ARG A 16 3.23 -6.01 -3.08
N ALA A 17 3.74 -4.82 -2.86
CA ALA A 17 4.29 -4.43 -1.56
C ALA A 17 3.22 -4.45 -0.46
N THR A 18 2.00 -4.02 -0.78
CA THR A 18 0.87 -4.04 0.16
C THR A 18 0.47 -5.48 0.48
N GLN A 19 0.41 -6.35 -0.51
CA GLN A 19 0.12 -7.78 -0.29
C GLN A 19 1.20 -8.42 0.58
N LEU A 20 2.45 -8.11 0.34
CA LEU A 20 3.57 -8.58 1.17
C LEU A 20 3.39 -8.16 2.63
N GLY A 21 2.99 -6.90 2.86
CA GLY A 21 2.82 -6.38 4.21
C GLY A 21 1.60 -6.94 4.95
N VAL A 22 0.50 -7.21 4.23
CA VAL A 22 -0.78 -7.58 4.86
C VAL A 22 -1.02 -9.10 4.84
N HIS A 23 -0.73 -9.77 3.75
CA HIS A 23 -1.16 -11.16 3.55
C HIS A 23 -0.03 -12.18 3.48
N ASP A 24 1.14 -11.78 2.99
CA ASP A 24 2.22 -12.75 2.77
C ASP A 24 2.83 -13.23 4.09
N SER A 25 3.13 -14.50 4.16
CA SER A 25 3.73 -15.13 5.34
C SER A 25 5.15 -14.65 5.66
N LEU A 26 5.82 -14.03 4.70
CA LEU A 26 7.18 -13.53 4.87
C LEU A 26 7.29 -12.52 6.02
N LEU A 27 6.28 -11.65 6.18
CA LEU A 27 6.24 -10.65 7.24
C LEU A 27 5.36 -11.06 8.42
N GLU A 28 4.88 -12.30 8.46
CA GLU A 28 4.03 -12.78 9.55
C GLU A 28 4.69 -12.63 10.93
N PRO A 29 5.98 -12.97 11.13
CA PRO A 29 6.61 -12.75 12.42
C PRO A 29 6.57 -11.29 12.89
N ALA A 30 6.73 -10.35 11.98
CA ALA A 30 6.63 -8.92 12.30
C ALA A 30 5.21 -8.53 12.68
N ARG A 31 4.21 -9.03 11.96
CA ARG A 31 2.79 -8.78 12.29
C ARG A 31 2.42 -9.35 13.65
N VAL A 32 2.85 -10.58 13.94
CA VAL A 32 2.61 -11.23 15.23
C VAL A 32 3.25 -10.42 16.35
N ALA A 33 4.47 -9.93 16.16
CA ALA A 33 5.14 -9.09 17.14
C ALA A 33 4.36 -7.80 17.44
N VAL A 34 3.81 -7.15 16.42
CA VAL A 34 2.99 -5.95 16.58
C VAL A 34 1.69 -6.26 17.31
N LEU A 35 1.04 -7.37 16.97
CA LEU A 35 -0.20 -7.80 17.64
C LEU A 35 0.05 -8.10 19.11
N ASP A 36 1.15 -8.77 19.44
CA ASP A 36 1.55 -9.04 20.82
C ASP A 36 1.81 -7.74 21.59
N TRP A 37 2.51 -6.79 20.97
CA TRP A 37 2.73 -5.47 21.53
C TRP A 37 1.42 -4.73 21.82
N HIS A 38 0.44 -4.83 20.91
CA HIS A 38 -0.90 -4.24 21.11
C HIS A 38 -1.62 -4.91 22.28
N SER A 39 -1.52 -6.24 22.42
CA SER A 39 -2.23 -6.98 23.45
C SER A 39 -1.77 -6.61 24.87
N ARG A 40 -0.57 -6.08 25.03
CA ARG A 40 -0.05 -5.63 26.32
C ARG A 40 -0.72 -4.34 26.82
N LYS A 41 -1.24 -3.52 25.90
CA LYS A 41 -1.98 -2.28 26.22
C LYS A 41 -3.13 -2.09 25.22
N PRO A 42 -4.18 -2.92 25.29
CA PRO A 42 -5.24 -2.89 24.29
C PRO A 42 -6.04 -1.59 24.29
N ALA A 43 -6.00 -0.82 25.38
CA ALA A 43 -6.67 0.47 25.47
C ALA A 43 -5.90 1.62 24.81
N SER A 44 -4.65 1.41 24.39
CA SER A 44 -3.85 2.44 23.74
C SER A 44 -4.40 2.74 22.34
N SER A 45 -4.82 3.96 22.09
CA SER A 45 -5.33 4.37 20.78
C SER A 45 -4.24 4.37 19.71
N LEU A 46 -3.00 4.69 20.08
CA LEU A 46 -1.87 4.63 19.13
C LEU A 46 -1.59 3.21 18.67
N ARG A 47 -1.55 2.26 19.61
CA ARG A 47 -1.32 0.85 19.28
C ARG A 47 -2.45 0.27 18.44
N THR A 48 -3.68 0.62 18.77
CA THR A 48 -4.87 0.22 18.00
C THR A 48 -4.80 0.78 16.59
N ALA A 49 -4.41 2.03 16.42
CA ALA A 49 -4.26 2.64 15.09
C ALA A 49 -3.21 1.92 14.25
N ILE A 50 -2.08 1.55 14.84
CA ILE A 50 -1.02 0.83 14.13
C ILE A 50 -1.49 -0.56 13.71
N VAL A 51 -2.17 -1.29 14.60
CA VAL A 51 -2.72 -2.62 14.26
C VAL A 51 -3.76 -2.51 13.15
N THR A 52 -4.63 -1.53 13.20
CA THR A 52 -5.62 -1.29 12.15
C THR A 52 -4.92 -1.02 10.81
N LEU A 53 -3.87 -0.21 10.82
CA LEU A 53 -3.12 0.14 9.62
C LEU A 53 -2.52 -1.10 8.95
N ILE A 54 -1.85 -1.96 9.71
CA ILE A 54 -1.17 -3.14 9.14
C ILE A 54 -2.13 -4.27 8.80
N SER A 55 -3.36 -4.23 9.30
CA SER A 55 -4.37 -5.26 9.05
C SER A 55 -5.28 -4.94 7.87
N CYS A 56 -5.26 -3.71 7.38
CA CYS A 56 -6.12 -3.24 6.30
C CYS A 56 -5.30 -2.99 5.02
N VAL A 57 -5.64 -3.71 3.95
CA VAL A 57 -4.98 -3.54 2.65
C VAL A 57 -5.07 -2.09 2.17
N TYR A 58 -6.24 -1.46 2.33
CA TYR A 58 -6.45 -0.10 1.83
C TYR A 58 -5.71 0.95 2.66
N CYS A 59 -5.66 0.77 3.98
CA CYS A 59 -4.96 1.70 4.87
C CYS A 59 -3.45 1.62 4.70
N LEU A 60 -2.90 0.42 4.72
CA LEU A 60 -1.48 0.20 4.53
C LEU A 60 -1.06 0.56 3.10
N GLY A 61 -1.89 0.20 2.13
CA GLY A 61 -1.65 0.48 0.72
C GLY A 61 -1.51 1.97 0.42
N TRP A 62 -2.29 2.82 1.07
CA TRP A 62 -2.18 4.26 0.93
C TRP A 62 -0.76 4.75 1.26
N TRP A 63 -0.23 4.33 2.39
CA TRP A 63 1.09 4.74 2.84
C TRP A 63 2.22 4.11 2.03
N ILE A 64 2.09 2.83 1.69
CA ILE A 64 3.08 2.12 0.87
C ILE A 64 3.16 2.74 -0.52
N ASN A 65 2.02 3.03 -1.14
CA ASN A 65 2.00 3.65 -2.47
C ASN A 65 2.61 5.05 -2.43
N GLY A 66 2.34 5.81 -1.37
CA GLY A 66 2.98 7.12 -1.17
C GLY A 66 4.48 7.03 -1.05
N ALA A 67 4.98 6.06 -0.29
CA ALA A 67 6.41 5.83 -0.11
C ALA A 67 7.08 5.42 -1.43
N ILE A 68 6.45 4.53 -2.19
CA ILE A 68 6.96 4.09 -3.50
C ILE A 68 7.00 5.25 -4.48
N LEU A 69 5.95 6.04 -4.55
CA LEU A 69 5.91 7.23 -5.40
C LEU A 69 6.99 8.23 -5.02
N ALA A 70 7.13 8.54 -3.74
CA ALA A 70 8.15 9.48 -3.26
C ALA A 70 9.56 8.98 -3.62
N THR A 71 9.83 7.69 -3.43
CA THR A 71 11.10 7.08 -3.79
C THR A 71 11.38 7.20 -5.29
N TRP A 72 10.38 6.92 -6.11
CA TRP A 72 10.50 7.04 -7.55
C TRP A 72 10.79 8.47 -7.99
N LEU A 73 10.04 9.44 -7.45
CA LEU A 73 10.21 10.85 -7.81
C LEU A 73 11.60 11.36 -7.42
N LEU A 74 12.09 10.96 -6.25
CA LEU A 74 13.43 11.36 -5.80
C LEU A 74 14.53 10.68 -6.60
N ALA A 75 14.39 9.38 -6.87
CA ALA A 75 15.39 8.61 -7.60
C ALA A 75 15.49 8.98 -9.07
N SER A 76 14.36 9.33 -9.70
CA SER A 76 14.31 9.71 -11.11
C SER A 76 14.53 11.21 -11.37
N GLY A 77 14.64 12.01 -10.31
CA GLY A 77 14.81 13.46 -10.43
C GLY A 77 13.55 14.21 -10.82
N GLN A 78 12.39 13.59 -10.74
CA GLN A 78 11.10 14.21 -11.11
C GLN A 78 10.44 14.98 -9.97
N TRP A 79 11.03 14.99 -8.78
CA TRP A 79 10.44 15.67 -7.63
C TRP A 79 10.17 17.15 -7.88
N ASP A 80 11.12 17.83 -8.52
CA ASP A 80 11.04 19.27 -8.79
C ASP A 80 10.30 19.60 -10.10
N ASP A 81 9.92 18.60 -10.89
CA ASP A 81 9.26 18.79 -12.18
C ASP A 81 7.83 19.32 -12.06
N ALA A 82 7.21 19.18 -10.90
CA ALA A 82 5.83 19.59 -10.69
C ALA A 82 5.63 20.11 -9.25
N PRO A 83 4.59 20.94 -9.04
CA PRO A 83 4.22 21.37 -7.69
C PRO A 83 3.84 20.21 -6.79
N LEU A 84 3.96 20.41 -5.49
CA LEU A 84 3.60 19.39 -4.50
C LEU A 84 2.14 18.92 -4.63
N VAL A 85 1.24 19.82 -5.04
CA VAL A 85 -0.17 19.47 -5.28
C VAL A 85 -0.31 18.40 -6.37
N VAL A 86 0.49 18.52 -7.45
CA VAL A 86 0.50 17.52 -8.53
C VAL A 86 1.00 16.18 -8.02
N HIS A 87 2.02 16.16 -7.17
CA HIS A 87 2.50 14.93 -6.55
C HIS A 87 1.44 14.29 -5.64
N GLY A 88 0.62 15.10 -4.97
CA GLY A 88 -0.53 14.61 -4.22
C GLY A 88 -1.54 13.90 -5.11
N VAL A 89 -1.86 14.48 -6.28
CA VAL A 89 -2.75 13.85 -7.27
C VAL A 89 -2.14 12.56 -7.80
N GLU A 90 -0.85 12.53 -8.06
CA GLU A 90 -0.13 11.32 -8.47
C GLU A 90 -0.24 10.22 -7.41
N TRP A 91 -0.13 10.58 -6.14
CA TRP A 91 -0.30 9.64 -5.03
C TRP A 91 -1.69 9.01 -5.04
N PHE A 92 -2.75 9.84 -5.18
CA PHE A 92 -4.12 9.31 -5.31
C PHE A 92 -4.24 8.36 -6.51
N ALA A 93 -3.64 8.71 -7.64
CA ALA A 93 -3.71 7.90 -8.85
C ALA A 93 -3.02 6.54 -8.66
N VAL A 94 -1.82 6.53 -8.09
CA VAL A 94 -1.07 5.28 -7.83
C VAL A 94 -1.83 4.42 -6.82
N ALA A 95 -2.29 5.01 -5.72
CA ALA A 95 -3.03 4.28 -4.70
C ALA A 95 -4.35 3.73 -5.25
N GLY A 96 -5.06 4.52 -6.06
CA GLY A 96 -6.31 4.08 -6.70
C GLY A 96 -6.09 2.94 -7.69
N ALA A 97 -5.05 3.01 -8.49
CA ALA A 97 -4.71 1.93 -9.42
C ALA A 97 -4.33 0.65 -8.68
N ALA A 98 -3.58 0.77 -7.58
CA ALA A 98 -3.21 -0.38 -6.75
C ALA A 98 -4.45 -1.02 -6.09
N VAL A 99 -5.41 -0.22 -5.62
CA VAL A 99 -6.69 -0.73 -5.08
C VAL A 99 -7.46 -1.45 -6.18
N PHE A 100 -7.49 -0.90 -7.39
CA PHE A 100 -8.15 -1.56 -8.52
C PHE A 100 -7.53 -2.93 -8.80
N LEU A 101 -6.20 -3.03 -8.83
CA LEU A 101 -5.49 -4.29 -9.01
C LEU A 101 -5.85 -5.29 -7.90
N ASN A 102 -5.92 -4.84 -6.67
CA ASN A 102 -6.29 -5.69 -5.54
C ASN A 102 -7.71 -6.23 -5.68
N ARG A 103 -8.65 -5.39 -6.12
CA ARG A 103 -10.04 -5.81 -6.34
C ARG A 103 -10.16 -6.80 -7.50
N VAL A 104 -9.40 -6.60 -8.56
CA VAL A 104 -9.37 -7.53 -9.69
C VAL A 104 -8.85 -8.90 -9.22
N ASP A 105 -7.78 -8.91 -8.44
CA ASP A 105 -7.22 -10.14 -7.88
C ASP A 105 -8.22 -10.88 -7.00
N ASP A 106 -8.89 -10.16 -6.10
CA ASP A 106 -9.92 -10.73 -5.22
C ASP A 106 -11.08 -11.33 -6.03
N THR A 107 -11.53 -10.62 -7.07
CA THR A 107 -12.62 -11.09 -7.94
C THR A 107 -12.22 -12.34 -8.70
N LEU A 108 -11.01 -12.38 -9.25
CA LEU A 108 -10.50 -13.55 -9.96
C LEU A 108 -10.34 -14.74 -9.01
N GLY A 109 -9.89 -14.49 -7.78
CA GLY A 109 -9.80 -15.53 -6.76
C GLY A 109 -11.17 -16.12 -6.43
N ASP A 110 -12.20 -15.27 -6.29
CA ASP A 110 -13.57 -15.73 -6.04
C ASP A 110 -14.12 -16.56 -7.21
N LEU A 111 -13.87 -16.12 -8.45
CA LEU A 111 -14.32 -16.86 -9.62
C LEU A 111 -13.65 -18.24 -9.73
N VAL A 112 -12.36 -18.32 -9.45
CA VAL A 112 -11.63 -19.59 -9.44
C VAL A 112 -12.16 -20.52 -8.36
N ASN A 113 -12.47 -19.99 -7.18
CA ASN A 113 -12.98 -20.79 -6.06
C ASN A 113 -14.41 -21.29 -6.29
N ARG A 114 -15.19 -20.62 -7.13
CA ARG A 114 -16.56 -21.03 -7.51
C ARG A 114 -16.57 -22.08 -8.62
N GLY A 115 -15.54 -22.11 -9.42
CA GLY A 115 -15.36 -23.09 -10.48
C GLY A 115 -14.78 -24.38 -9.93
#